data_b17dbf47d23c9304b46dc48c5f82fcce
#
_entry.id   b17dbf47d23c9304b46dc48c5f82fcce
#
_cell.length_a   1.000
_cell.length_b   1.000
_cell.length_c   1.000
_cell.angle_alpha   90.00
_cell.angle_beta   90.00
_cell.angle_gamma   90.00
#
_symmetry.space_group_name_H-M   'P 1'
#
loop_
_entity.id
_entity.type
_entity.pdbx_description
1 polymer ?
#
loop_
_entity_poly.entity_id
_entity_poly.type
_entity_poly.pdbx_seq_one_letter_code
_entity_poly.pdbx_strand_id
1 'polypeptide(L)' 'MTEKIREQILAVRKTGRTNMFDVPAVQNIANEKRFYELVIFLEEHRSEYVHFILTGECKAL' A
#
# COMPACT_ATOMS: atom_id res chain seq x y z
N MET A 1 -2.36 -8.36 -6.69
CA MET A 1 -2.91 -7.52 -5.59
C MET A 1 -4.41 -7.71 -5.53
N THR A 2 -4.92 -7.92 -4.33
CA THR A 2 -6.36 -8.10 -4.16
C THR A 2 -7.06 -6.75 -4.08
N GLU A 3 -8.36 -6.78 -4.30
CA GLU A 3 -9.17 -5.58 -4.18
C GLU A 3 -9.07 -4.99 -2.78
N LYS A 4 -9.05 -5.86 -1.77
CA LYS A 4 -8.97 -5.40 -0.39
C LYS A 4 -7.67 -4.66 -0.12
N ILE A 5 -6.56 -5.20 -0.61
CA ILE A 5 -5.27 -4.55 -0.41
C ILE A 5 -5.25 -3.21 -1.14
N ARG A 6 -5.80 -3.17 -2.34
CA ARG A 6 -5.87 -1.92 -3.08
C ARG A 6 -6.66 -0.87 -2.31
N GLU A 7 -7.78 -1.26 -1.74
CA GLU A 7 -8.59 -0.33 -0.96
C GLU A 7 -7.84 0.14 0.27
N GLN A 8 -7.07 -0.73 0.89
CA GLN A 8 -6.29 -0.36 2.06
C GLN A 8 -5.19 0.64 1.69
N ILE A 9 -4.56 0.44 0.54
CA ILE A 9 -3.55 1.38 0.06
C ILE A 9 -4.18 2.75 -0.16
N LEU A 10 -5.35 2.79 -0.78
CA LEU A 10 -6.03 4.06 -1.03
C LEU A 10 -6.47 4.72 0.26
N ALA A 11 -6.83 3.94 1.27
CA ALA A 11 -7.19 4.50 2.56
C ALA A 11 -5.99 5.17 3.22
N VAL A 12 -4.82 4.56 3.13
CA VAL A 12 -3.60 5.16 3.66
C VAL A 12 -3.29 6.45 2.89
N ARG A 13 -3.44 6.41 1.58
CA ARG A 13 -3.18 7.58 0.75
C ARG A 13 -4.06 8.75 1.14
N LYS A 14 -5.29 8.48 1.46
CA LYS A 14 -6.25 9.51 1.83
C LYS A 14 -5.85 10.26 3.10
N THR A 15 -5.06 9.63 3.96
CA THR A 15 -4.66 10.30 5.20
C THR A 15 -3.74 11.48 4.93
N GLY A 16 -3.02 11.46 3.83
CA GLY A 16 -2.07 12.51 3.51
C GLY A 16 -0.93 12.61 4.50
N ARG A 17 -0.69 11.58 5.29
CA ARG A 17 0.27 11.65 6.38
C ARG A 17 1.70 11.35 5.95
N THR A 18 1.88 10.76 4.79
CA THR A 18 3.22 10.38 4.39
C THR A 18 3.32 10.26 2.89
N ASN A 19 4.56 10.21 2.41
CA ASN A 19 4.85 9.94 1.01
C ASN A 19 4.60 8.46 0.75
N MET A 20 3.80 8.17 -0.27
CA MET A 20 3.44 6.79 -0.55
C MET A 20 4.63 5.95 -1.03
N PHE A 21 5.74 6.56 -1.41
CA PHE A 21 6.95 5.82 -1.75
C PHE A 21 7.80 5.49 -0.52
N ASP A 22 7.46 6.07 0.62
CA ASP A 22 8.15 5.75 1.88
C ASP A 22 7.49 4.51 2.45
N VAL A 23 7.92 3.35 1.98
CA VAL A 23 7.27 2.08 2.33
C VAL A 23 7.23 1.83 3.83
N PRO A 24 8.33 2.03 4.58
CA PRO A 24 8.24 1.83 6.03
C PRO A 24 7.19 2.71 6.70
N ALA A 25 7.06 3.96 6.26
CA ALA A 25 6.07 4.85 6.85
C ALA A 25 4.66 4.39 6.49
N VAL A 26 4.45 3.98 5.25
CA VAL A 26 3.15 3.46 4.83
C VAL A 26 2.81 2.21 5.64
N GLN A 27 3.80 1.37 5.86
CA GLN A 27 3.59 0.14 6.62
C GLN A 27 3.20 0.45 8.06
N ASN A 28 3.82 1.47 8.67
CA ASN A 28 3.46 1.88 10.01
C ASN A 28 2.02 2.36 10.10
N ILE A 29 1.59 3.15 9.12
CA ILE A 29 0.23 3.65 9.10
C ILE A 29 -0.74 2.49 8.90
N ALA A 30 -0.41 1.56 8.02
CA ALA A 30 -1.23 0.38 7.79
C ALA A 30 -1.38 -0.42 9.08
N ASN A 31 -0.30 -0.55 9.82
CA ASN A 31 -0.32 -1.28 11.08
C ASN A 31 -1.21 -0.58 12.11
N GLU A 32 -1.13 0.75 12.18
CA GLU A 32 -2.01 1.53 13.04
C GLU A 32 -3.47 1.27 12.75
N LYS A 33 -3.80 1.17 11.46
CA LYS A 33 -5.17 0.98 11.03
C LYS A 33 -5.55 -0.49 11.01
N ARG A 34 -4.63 -1.36 11.43
CA ARG A 34 -4.84 -2.81 11.46
C ARG A 34 -5.10 -3.39 10.07
N PHE A 35 -4.48 -2.79 9.07
CA PHE A 35 -4.52 -3.32 7.72
C PHE A 35 -3.41 -4.35 7.56
N TYR A 36 -3.55 -5.48 8.25
CA TYR A 36 -2.45 -6.44 8.33
C TYR A 36 -2.15 -7.09 6.99
N GLU A 37 -3.16 -7.23 6.15
CA GLU A 37 -2.90 -7.77 4.82
C GLU A 37 -1.99 -6.85 4.02
N LEU A 38 -2.19 -5.55 4.15
CA LEU A 38 -1.33 -4.59 3.49
C LEU A 38 0.07 -4.63 4.08
N VAL A 39 0.19 -4.77 5.40
CA VAL A 39 1.50 -4.86 6.03
C VAL A 39 2.29 -6.02 5.43
N ILE A 40 1.66 -7.18 5.32
CA ILE A 40 2.33 -8.35 4.76
C ILE A 40 2.64 -8.15 3.29
N PHE A 41 1.72 -7.57 2.55
CA PHE A 41 1.92 -7.30 1.13
C PHE A 41 3.15 -6.41 0.92
N LEU A 42 3.30 -5.38 1.74
CA LEU A 42 4.45 -4.49 1.62
C LEU A 42 5.75 -5.19 1.97
N GLU A 43 5.68 -6.20 2.84
CA GLU A 43 6.88 -6.98 3.17
C GLU A 43 7.28 -7.89 2.02
N GLU A 44 6.31 -8.49 1.35
CA GLU A 44 6.60 -9.56 0.41
C GLU A 44 6.51 -9.13 -1.05
N HIS A 45 5.80 -8.06 -1.34
CA HIS A 45 5.54 -7.66 -2.73
C HIS A 45 5.78 -6.18 -2.92
N ARG A 46 6.90 -5.69 -2.41
CA ARG A 46 7.20 -4.26 -2.47
C ARG A 46 7.25 -3.73 -3.90
N SER A 47 7.81 -4.51 -4.81
CA SER A 47 7.91 -4.07 -6.21
C SER A 47 6.54 -3.85 -6.82
N GLU A 48 5.62 -4.74 -6.51
CA GLU A 48 4.26 -4.63 -7.02
C GLU A 48 3.57 -3.39 -6.46
N TYR A 49 3.82 -3.11 -5.18
CA TYR A 49 3.28 -1.92 -4.55
C TYR A 49 3.79 -0.66 -5.23
N VAL A 50 5.11 -0.60 -5.45
CA VAL A 50 5.71 0.59 -6.06
C VAL A 50 5.15 0.79 -7.47
N HIS A 51 5.00 -0.30 -8.21
CA HIS A 51 4.42 -0.22 -9.54
C HIS A 51 3.01 0.35 -9.50
N PHE A 52 2.21 -0.09 -8.54
CA PHE A 52 0.86 0.42 -8.40
C PHE A 52 0.86 1.92 -8.13
N ILE A 53 1.75 2.38 -7.25
CA ILE A 53 1.82 3.80 -6.92
C ILE A 53 2.24 4.62 -8.14
N LEU A 54 3.19 4.11 -8.92
CA LEU A 54 3.67 4.82 -10.09
C LEU A 54 2.61 4.93 -11.17
N THR A 55 1.85 3.88 -11.39
CA THR A 55 0.91 3.83 -12.51
C THR A 55 -0.53 4.08 -12.09
N GLY A 56 -0.84 3.91 -10.81
CA GLY A 56 -2.22 4.01 -10.35
C GLY A 56 -3.05 2.80 -10.70
N GLU A 57 -2.42 1.72 -11.13
CA GLU A 57 -3.14 0.52 -11.53
C GLU A 57 -2.65 -0.68 -10.76
N CYS A 58 -3.58 -1.51 -10.39
CA CYS A 58 -3.23 -2.69 -9.61
C CYS A 58 -3.00 -3.92 -10.47
N LYS A 59 -3.29 -3.89 -11.78
CA LYS A 59 -3.08 -5.06 -12.57
C LYS A 59 -1.94 -4.85 -13.50
N ALA A 60 -1.27 -5.81 -13.71
CA ALA A 60 -0.19 -5.79 -14.61
C ALA A 60 -0.65 -5.86 -16.00
N LEU A 61 -1.26 -6.21 -16.36
CA LEU A 61 -1.60 -6.31 -17.62
C LEU A 61 -1.47 -6.56 -18.37
#